data_8c823fc556c91dd0a13009fa41919e6d
#
_entry.id   8c823fc556c91dd0a13009fa41919e6d
#
_cell.length_a   1.000
_cell.length_b   1.000
_cell.length_c   1.000
_cell.angle_alpha   90.00
_cell.angle_beta   90.00
_cell.angle_gamma   90.00
#
_symmetry.space_group_name_H-M   'P 1'
#
loop_
_entity.id
_entity.type
_entity.pdbx_description
1 polymer ?
#
loop_
_entity_poly.entity_id
_entity_poly.type
_entity_poly.pdbx_seq_one_letter_code
_entity_poly.pdbx_strand_id
1 'polypeptide(L)'
;MRRILAALSLLTALFAPAAASAVNPKALDMGKNVQVWYVEDHTLPMIAITAALPAGSAYDPKNKAGLAAFTADMLNEGAGNLTSQQFQQALSNKAIRLSMTPQRDYLVISLVTLTENAKDAFRLLGLALTRPRFDADAIARVRAQIVAAVQQEDEDPPNVAAKAFNAAYFGDHPYAHPINGTVQSVAHISRGDLRGFAQNHWVRNGLRIAVSGDASPEMLKVLIGSAFGKLPARWPPALPPVNHAGSPGVHVVPMPVPQPTAIFGLPGILRSDRDFIPAYVTNYILGGGGFSSRLMQEVREKRGLTYGISTSLDTLRKAGLFAGQVATRAAAMRQTVAVVRDTMKAFAENGATDKELADAKTYITGSFPMAFSSNVGIANQMNSFQRVGLPIDYIAKRNALINAVSLNDVKRVARRLFKPDKLTIVIAGTVQGAPVATKPLAAGKPPTPAQPPPKPSPPKTGTPGPKPPVASTTAAKPKEQARSPAAAAPPPHP
;
A
#
# COMPACT_ATOMS: atom_id res chain seq x y z
N MET A 1 47.54 -10.03 41.17
CA MET A 1 46.71 -10.80 40.22
C MET A 1 45.24 -10.97 40.64
N ARG A 2 44.87 -11.26 41.90
CA ARG A 2 43.46 -11.42 42.34
C ARG A 2 42.58 -10.15 42.21
N ARG A 3 43.14 -8.94 42.30
CA ARG A 3 42.36 -7.66 42.18
C ARG A 3 42.08 -7.25 40.73
N ILE A 4 42.81 -7.73 39.77
CA ILE A 4 42.61 -7.45 38.33
C ILE A 4 41.50 -8.36 37.77
N LEU A 5 41.37 -9.59 38.26
CA LEU A 5 40.29 -10.50 37.85
C LEU A 5 38.91 -10.06 38.38
N ALA A 6 38.82 -9.42 39.53
CA ALA A 6 37.55 -8.89 40.07
C ALA A 6 37.04 -7.66 39.27
N ALA A 7 37.96 -6.83 38.74
CA ALA A 7 37.58 -5.66 37.92
C ALA A 7 37.10 -6.07 36.51
N LEU A 8 37.62 -7.17 35.93
CA LEU A 8 37.20 -7.66 34.61
C LEU A 8 35.82 -8.32 34.68
N SER A 9 35.45 -8.93 35.81
CA SER A 9 34.12 -9.56 36.00
C SER A 9 33.00 -8.52 36.19
N LEU A 10 33.32 -7.32 36.66
CA LEU A 10 32.34 -6.23 36.83
C LEU A 10 32.03 -5.50 35.50
N LEU A 11 32.97 -5.52 34.56
CA LEU A 11 32.78 -4.84 33.24
C LEU A 11 31.93 -5.64 32.26
N THR A 12 31.84 -6.97 32.44
CA THR A 12 31.00 -7.83 31.59
C THR A 12 29.53 -7.81 31.97
N ALA A 13 29.17 -7.37 33.17
CA ALA A 13 27.79 -7.25 33.61
C ALA A 13 27.05 -5.99 33.05
N LEU A 14 27.79 -5.02 32.49
CA LEU A 14 27.24 -3.78 31.94
C LEU A 14 26.79 -3.87 30.46
N PHE A 15 27.06 -4.99 29.81
CA PHE A 15 26.62 -5.27 28.42
C PHE A 15 25.58 -6.39 28.33
N ALA A 16 24.70 -6.51 29.34
CA ALA A 16 23.48 -7.27 29.10
C ALA A 16 22.70 -6.53 28.01
N PRO A 17 22.42 -7.14 26.85
CA PRO A 17 21.57 -6.50 25.86
C PRO A 17 20.26 -6.19 26.56
N ALA A 18 19.87 -4.92 26.60
CA ALA A 18 18.56 -4.52 27.05
C ALA A 18 17.58 -5.36 26.22
N ALA A 19 16.88 -6.27 26.89
CA ALA A 19 15.85 -7.07 26.24
C ALA A 19 14.90 -6.07 25.59
N ALA A 20 14.86 -6.01 24.27
CA ALA A 20 13.94 -5.16 23.56
C ALA A 20 12.56 -5.47 24.13
N SER A 21 11.94 -4.52 24.80
CA SER A 21 10.66 -4.72 25.48
C SER A 21 9.70 -5.25 24.44
N ALA A 22 9.26 -6.50 24.61
CA ALA A 22 8.32 -7.12 23.68
C ALA A 22 7.06 -6.25 23.65
N VAL A 23 6.71 -5.75 22.47
CA VAL A 23 5.50 -4.97 22.27
C VAL A 23 4.31 -5.81 22.73
N ASN A 24 3.63 -5.35 23.77
CA ASN A 24 2.47 -6.02 24.37
C ASN A 24 1.21 -5.15 24.22
N PRO A 25 0.48 -5.29 23.11
CA PRO A 25 -0.72 -4.49 22.89
C PRO A 25 -1.83 -4.89 23.86
N LYS A 26 -2.59 -3.88 24.31
CA LYS A 26 -3.79 -4.04 25.12
C LYS A 26 -5.02 -3.70 24.28
N ALA A 27 -6.14 -4.34 24.57
CA ALA A 27 -7.42 -3.98 23.97
C ALA A 27 -8.07 -2.85 24.79
N LEU A 28 -8.66 -1.88 24.08
CA LEU A 28 -9.46 -0.82 24.68
C LEU A 28 -10.92 -1.02 24.26
N ASP A 29 -11.82 -1.12 25.24
CA ASP A 29 -13.25 -1.23 24.98
C ASP A 29 -13.83 0.13 24.53
N MET A 30 -14.29 0.16 23.28
CA MET A 30 -14.98 1.30 22.66
C MET A 30 -16.38 0.91 22.14
N GLY A 31 -16.93 -0.17 22.70
CA GLY A 31 -18.23 -0.72 22.33
C GLY A 31 -18.17 -1.76 21.20
N LYS A 32 -19.34 -2.37 20.94
CA LYS A 32 -19.45 -3.47 19.97
C LYS A 32 -19.04 -3.02 18.56
N ASN A 33 -18.38 -3.91 17.83
CA ASN A 33 -18.02 -3.75 16.41
C ASN A 33 -16.90 -2.72 16.12
N VAL A 34 -16.23 -2.17 17.14
CA VAL A 34 -15.01 -1.36 17.02
C VAL A 34 -13.87 -2.10 17.72
N GLN A 35 -12.78 -2.32 17.01
CA GLN A 35 -11.61 -2.98 17.59
C GLN A 35 -10.51 -1.95 17.81
N VAL A 36 -10.12 -1.73 19.06
CA VAL A 36 -9.03 -0.81 19.40
C VAL A 36 -7.95 -1.58 20.14
N TRP A 37 -6.72 -1.51 19.61
CA TRP A 37 -5.51 -1.98 20.27
C TRP A 37 -4.59 -0.79 20.57
N TYR A 38 -3.92 -0.80 21.71
CA TYR A 38 -2.99 0.27 22.05
C TYR A 38 -1.74 -0.27 22.74
N VAL A 39 -0.66 0.49 22.57
CA VAL A 39 0.60 0.37 23.31
C VAL A 39 0.88 1.73 23.92
N GLU A 40 0.94 1.76 25.23
CA GLU A 40 1.28 2.94 26.02
C GLU A 40 2.80 3.07 26.06
N ASP A 41 3.33 4.19 25.59
CA ASP A 41 4.76 4.48 25.52
C ASP A 41 5.00 5.97 25.79
N HIS A 42 5.55 6.27 26.95
CA HIS A 42 5.83 7.63 27.42
C HIS A 42 7.26 8.10 27.08
N THR A 43 8.00 7.37 26.26
CA THR A 43 9.38 7.72 25.89
C THR A 43 9.44 9.03 25.11
N LEU A 44 8.46 9.29 24.26
CA LEU A 44 8.32 10.52 23.48
C LEU A 44 6.91 11.11 23.69
N PRO A 45 6.76 12.44 23.85
CA PRO A 45 5.46 13.08 24.04
C PRO A 45 4.67 13.15 22.72
N MET A 46 4.37 12.00 22.13
CA MET A 46 3.68 11.89 20.85
C MET A 46 2.73 10.68 20.79
N ILE A 47 1.71 10.81 19.99
CA ILE A 47 0.72 9.78 19.75
C ILE A 47 0.68 9.48 18.25
N ALA A 48 0.77 8.20 17.88
CA ALA A 48 0.56 7.70 16.54
C ALA A 48 -0.69 6.80 16.53
N ILE A 49 -1.60 7.07 15.60
CA ILE A 49 -2.78 6.24 15.38
C ILE A 49 -2.83 5.79 13.92
N THR A 50 -3.18 4.53 13.71
CA THR A 50 -3.58 4.00 12.41
C THR A 50 -4.99 3.43 12.55
N ALA A 51 -5.91 3.97 11.77
CA ALA A 51 -7.30 3.50 11.74
C ALA A 51 -7.67 3.01 10.34
N ALA A 52 -8.44 1.93 10.26
CA ALA A 52 -8.91 1.37 9.00
C ALA A 52 -10.44 1.30 9.01
N LEU A 53 -11.06 2.04 8.09
CA LEU A 53 -12.48 1.95 7.80
C LEU A 53 -12.68 1.01 6.60
N PRO A 54 -13.68 0.12 6.61
CA PRO A 54 -14.01 -0.72 5.46
C PRO A 54 -14.70 0.10 4.37
N ALA A 55 -13.94 0.97 3.71
CA ALA A 55 -14.35 1.98 2.74
C ALA A 55 -13.32 2.13 1.61
N GLY A 56 -12.79 1.01 1.12
CA GLY A 56 -11.81 0.99 0.04
C GLY A 56 -12.42 0.99 -1.36
N SER A 57 -11.58 0.90 -2.39
CA SER A 57 -11.99 0.93 -3.81
C SER A 57 -12.86 -0.26 -4.23
N ALA A 58 -12.89 -1.34 -3.45
CA ALA A 58 -13.82 -2.46 -3.68
C ALA A 58 -15.30 -2.08 -3.54
N TYR A 59 -15.59 -0.92 -2.99
CA TYR A 59 -16.94 -0.38 -2.87
C TYR A 59 -17.28 0.63 -3.99
N ASP A 60 -16.37 0.88 -4.91
CA ASP A 60 -16.64 1.75 -6.06
C ASP A 60 -17.70 1.14 -6.97
N PRO A 61 -18.72 1.89 -7.41
CA PRO A 61 -19.62 1.44 -8.47
C PRO A 61 -18.81 1.14 -9.76
N LYS A 62 -19.26 0.18 -10.55
CA LYS A 62 -18.56 -0.32 -11.76
C LYS A 62 -18.14 0.81 -12.73
N ASN A 63 -18.95 1.87 -12.84
CA ASN A 63 -18.71 3.01 -13.73
C ASN A 63 -18.04 4.20 -13.04
N LYS A 64 -17.67 4.08 -11.74
CA LYS A 64 -17.08 5.15 -10.92
C LYS A 64 -15.83 4.67 -10.19
N ALA A 65 -15.01 3.85 -10.84
CA ALA A 65 -13.72 3.45 -10.30
C ALA A 65 -12.91 4.70 -9.92
N GLY A 66 -12.28 4.69 -8.75
CA GLY A 66 -11.58 5.83 -8.17
C GLY A 66 -12.42 6.70 -7.24
N LEU A 67 -13.72 6.37 -7.03
CA LEU A 67 -14.58 7.16 -6.15
C LEU A 67 -14.11 7.14 -4.69
N ALA A 68 -13.71 5.97 -4.19
CA ALA A 68 -13.15 5.85 -2.83
C ALA A 68 -11.87 6.67 -2.67
N ALA A 69 -10.97 6.59 -3.65
CA ALA A 69 -9.71 7.34 -3.65
C ALA A 69 -9.96 8.84 -3.71
N PHE A 70 -10.76 9.30 -4.65
CA PHE A 70 -11.10 10.71 -4.75
C PHE A 70 -11.78 11.24 -3.48
N THR A 71 -12.69 10.45 -2.86
CA THR A 71 -13.33 10.84 -1.61
C THR A 71 -12.32 10.94 -0.47
N ALA A 72 -11.32 10.04 -0.41
CA ALA A 72 -10.25 10.07 0.56
C ALA A 72 -9.37 11.32 0.41
N ASP A 73 -8.97 11.66 -0.82
CA ASP A 73 -8.14 12.82 -1.12
C ASP A 73 -8.83 14.13 -0.73
N MET A 74 -10.16 14.18 -0.85
CA MET A 74 -10.95 15.34 -0.44
C MET A 74 -11.02 15.58 1.07
N LEU A 75 -10.63 14.59 1.92
CA LEU A 75 -10.71 14.73 3.38
C LEU A 75 -9.77 15.79 3.96
N ASN A 76 -8.69 16.09 3.25
CA ASN A 76 -7.77 17.15 3.62
C ASN A 76 -8.12 18.52 3.00
N GLU A 77 -9.22 18.59 2.24
CA GLU A 77 -9.64 19.76 1.47
C GLU A 77 -10.72 20.59 2.16
N GLY A 78 -10.64 20.63 3.50
CA GLY A 78 -11.53 21.42 4.33
C GLY A 78 -12.64 20.61 5.00
N ALA A 79 -12.98 21.02 6.22
CA ALA A 79 -13.97 20.34 7.04
C ALA A 79 -14.68 21.31 8.00
N GLY A 80 -15.97 21.10 8.25
CA GLY A 80 -16.78 21.97 9.07
C GLY A 80 -16.82 23.40 8.49
N ASN A 81 -16.36 24.38 9.27
CA ASN A 81 -16.26 25.77 8.84
C ASN A 81 -14.88 26.13 8.26
N LEU A 82 -13.90 25.20 8.29
CA LEU A 82 -12.55 25.43 7.80
C LEU A 82 -12.49 25.17 6.30
N THR A 83 -12.06 26.14 5.52
CA THR A 83 -11.70 25.96 4.11
C THR A 83 -10.48 25.05 3.98
N SER A 84 -10.13 24.59 2.77
CA SER A 84 -8.94 23.78 2.51
C SER A 84 -7.68 24.42 3.12
N GLN A 85 -7.43 25.70 2.82
CA GLN A 85 -6.28 26.42 3.35
C GLN A 85 -6.29 26.51 4.88
N GLN A 86 -7.44 26.86 5.47
CA GLN A 86 -7.58 26.95 6.94
C GLN A 86 -7.39 25.60 7.62
N PHE A 87 -7.87 24.51 7.01
CA PHE A 87 -7.71 23.17 7.53
C PHE A 87 -6.24 22.74 7.51
N GLN A 88 -5.55 22.94 6.39
CA GLN A 88 -4.12 22.67 6.26
C GLN A 88 -3.28 23.54 7.23
N GLN A 89 -3.62 24.79 7.39
CA GLN A 89 -2.96 25.69 8.35
C GLN A 89 -3.18 25.21 9.79
N ALA A 90 -4.38 24.71 10.12
CA ALA A 90 -4.67 24.20 11.46
C ALA A 90 -3.86 22.91 11.77
N LEU A 91 -3.63 22.04 10.79
CA LEU A 91 -2.74 20.89 10.92
C LEU A 91 -1.28 21.33 11.08
N SER A 92 -0.82 22.19 10.21
CA SER A 92 0.57 22.65 10.14
C SER A 92 1.02 23.40 11.38
N ASN A 93 0.20 24.34 11.88
CA ASN A 93 0.50 25.14 13.08
C ASN A 93 0.69 24.29 14.35
N LYS A 94 0.18 23.08 14.37
CA LYS A 94 0.25 22.15 15.51
C LYS A 94 1.10 20.91 15.23
N ALA A 95 1.87 20.91 14.14
CA ALA A 95 2.69 19.79 13.70
C ALA A 95 1.89 18.46 13.61
N ILE A 96 0.60 18.52 13.24
CA ILE A 96 -0.26 17.37 13.06
C ILE A 96 -0.04 16.81 11.67
N ARG A 97 0.34 15.54 11.57
CA ARG A 97 0.39 14.80 10.31
C ARG A 97 -0.85 13.93 10.18
N LEU A 98 -1.66 14.21 9.19
CA LEU A 98 -2.86 13.45 8.87
C LEU A 98 -2.78 13.01 7.42
N SER A 99 -2.82 11.70 7.19
CA SER A 99 -2.88 11.11 5.86
C SER A 99 -3.99 10.07 5.77
N MET A 100 -4.56 9.95 4.57
CA MET A 100 -5.65 9.04 4.28
C MET A 100 -5.33 8.32 2.99
N THR A 101 -5.14 7.00 3.08
CA THR A 101 -4.69 6.18 1.96
C THR A 101 -5.77 5.18 1.59
N PRO A 102 -6.37 5.32 0.40
CA PRO A 102 -7.32 4.33 -0.08
C PRO A 102 -6.60 3.04 -0.46
N GLN A 103 -7.15 1.92 -0.02
CA GLN A 103 -6.75 0.57 -0.40
C GLN A 103 -7.94 -0.15 -1.02
N ARG A 104 -7.78 -1.42 -1.42
CA ARG A 104 -8.91 -2.17 -1.99
C ARG A 104 -10.05 -2.35 -1.01
N ASP A 105 -9.76 -2.81 0.20
CA ASP A 105 -10.78 -3.13 1.20
C ASP A 105 -11.05 -2.00 2.20
N TYR A 106 -10.06 -1.12 2.40
CA TYR A 106 -10.05 -0.15 3.50
C TYR A 106 -9.63 1.24 3.05
N LEU A 107 -10.18 2.25 3.70
CA LEU A 107 -9.54 3.54 3.85
C LEU A 107 -8.66 3.48 5.10
N VAL A 108 -7.36 3.62 4.93
CA VAL A 108 -6.39 3.65 6.04
C VAL A 108 -6.06 5.10 6.38
N ILE A 109 -6.27 5.47 7.62
CA ILE A 109 -6.01 6.79 8.18
C ILE A 109 -4.80 6.70 9.10
N SER A 110 -3.82 7.55 8.89
CA SER A 110 -2.68 7.72 9.79
C SER A 110 -2.70 9.14 10.36
N LEU A 111 -2.66 9.24 11.67
CA LEU A 111 -2.58 10.52 12.40
C LEU A 111 -1.40 10.44 13.38
N VAL A 112 -0.50 11.42 13.29
CA VAL A 112 0.63 11.57 14.21
C VAL A 112 0.60 12.99 14.76
N THR A 113 0.73 13.11 16.07
CA THR A 113 0.66 14.40 16.77
C THR A 113 1.48 14.40 18.04
N LEU A 114 1.89 15.57 18.52
CA LEU A 114 2.38 15.72 19.88
C LEU A 114 1.22 15.53 20.88
N THR A 115 1.52 15.01 22.08
CA THR A 115 0.53 14.75 23.12
C THR A 115 -0.25 16.01 23.51
N GLU A 116 0.41 17.17 23.59
CA GLU A 116 -0.21 18.46 23.89
C GLU A 116 -1.26 18.89 22.84
N ASN A 117 -1.09 18.49 21.58
CA ASN A 117 -1.96 18.82 20.45
C ASN A 117 -3.02 17.73 20.14
N ALA A 118 -3.04 16.64 20.92
CA ALA A 118 -3.88 15.47 20.66
C ALA A 118 -5.38 15.81 20.54
N LYS A 119 -5.90 16.67 21.42
CA LYS A 119 -7.31 17.08 21.39
C LYS A 119 -7.68 17.75 20.05
N ASP A 120 -6.83 18.64 19.56
CA ASP A 120 -7.08 19.31 18.29
C ASP A 120 -6.92 18.36 17.10
N ALA A 121 -5.91 17.49 17.12
CA ALA A 121 -5.65 16.51 16.08
C ALA A 121 -6.87 15.59 15.88
N PHE A 122 -7.37 15.00 16.95
CA PHE A 122 -8.52 14.10 16.89
C PHE A 122 -9.83 14.84 16.56
N ARG A 123 -9.98 16.08 17.02
CA ARG A 123 -11.10 16.94 16.62
C ARG A 123 -11.08 17.26 15.13
N LEU A 124 -9.92 17.61 14.55
CA LEU A 124 -9.76 17.87 13.11
C LEU A 124 -10.04 16.60 12.30
N LEU A 125 -9.53 15.44 12.72
CA LEU A 125 -9.87 14.16 12.12
C LEU A 125 -11.38 13.89 12.15
N GLY A 126 -12.01 14.12 13.29
CA GLY A 126 -13.47 13.97 13.44
C GLY A 126 -14.26 14.89 12.51
N LEU A 127 -13.81 16.16 12.34
CA LEU A 127 -14.43 17.08 11.38
C LEU A 127 -14.27 16.58 9.94
N ALA A 128 -13.07 16.13 9.54
CA ALA A 128 -12.82 15.61 8.21
C ALA A 128 -13.72 14.40 7.90
N LEU A 129 -13.91 13.50 8.86
CA LEU A 129 -14.74 12.31 8.67
C LEU A 129 -16.25 12.60 8.69
N THR A 130 -16.71 13.56 9.48
CA THR A 130 -18.15 13.75 9.71
C THR A 130 -18.74 14.96 8.99
N ARG A 131 -17.92 15.93 8.63
CA ARG A 131 -18.35 17.20 8.01
C ARG A 131 -17.39 17.66 6.90
N PRO A 132 -17.01 16.79 5.94
CA PRO A 132 -16.18 17.21 4.80
C PRO A 132 -16.96 18.23 3.95
N ARG A 133 -16.25 19.22 3.42
CA ARG A 133 -16.90 20.34 2.69
C ARG A 133 -17.22 19.96 1.24
N PHE A 134 -16.31 19.28 0.57
CA PHE A 134 -16.42 19.01 -0.86
C PHE A 134 -16.70 20.29 -1.66
N ASP A 135 -15.88 21.32 -1.47
CA ASP A 135 -16.00 22.60 -2.18
C ASP A 135 -15.67 22.42 -3.67
N ALA A 136 -16.34 23.17 -4.54
CA ALA A 136 -16.26 22.98 -5.99
C ALA A 136 -14.86 23.23 -6.55
N ASP A 137 -14.17 24.23 -6.05
CA ASP A 137 -12.79 24.57 -6.42
C ASP A 137 -11.80 23.49 -5.99
N ALA A 138 -11.95 22.97 -4.77
CA ALA A 138 -11.14 21.85 -4.28
C ALA A 138 -11.38 20.58 -5.09
N ILE A 139 -12.64 20.24 -5.40
CA ILE A 139 -12.99 19.12 -6.28
C ILE A 139 -12.33 19.27 -7.66
N ALA A 140 -12.39 20.48 -8.26
CA ALA A 140 -11.77 20.73 -9.57
C ALA A 140 -10.26 20.52 -9.54
N ARG A 141 -9.59 21.05 -8.52
CA ARG A 141 -8.14 20.92 -8.33
C ARG A 141 -7.71 19.48 -8.06
N VAL A 142 -8.34 18.79 -7.10
CA VAL A 142 -8.00 17.39 -6.77
C VAL A 142 -8.31 16.47 -7.95
N ARG A 143 -9.42 16.69 -8.68
CA ARG A 143 -9.70 15.96 -9.92
C ARG A 143 -8.58 16.09 -10.94
N ALA A 144 -8.09 17.32 -11.17
CA ALA A 144 -7.00 17.55 -12.12
C ALA A 144 -5.71 16.84 -11.68
N GLN A 145 -5.42 16.82 -10.37
CA GLN A 145 -4.28 16.08 -9.81
C GLN A 145 -4.42 14.57 -10.01
N ILE A 146 -5.59 13.99 -9.71
CA ILE A 146 -5.85 12.55 -9.92
C ILE A 146 -5.74 12.19 -11.40
N VAL A 147 -6.32 12.99 -12.29
CA VAL A 147 -6.26 12.74 -13.74
C VAL A 147 -4.81 12.76 -14.23
N ALA A 148 -4.01 13.74 -13.80
CA ALA A 148 -2.59 13.78 -14.15
C ALA A 148 -1.81 12.57 -13.63
N ALA A 149 -2.06 12.16 -12.37
CA ALA A 149 -1.45 10.98 -11.78
C ALA A 149 -1.84 9.68 -12.54
N VAL A 150 -3.12 9.52 -12.89
CA VAL A 150 -3.61 8.36 -13.66
C VAL A 150 -2.99 8.34 -15.07
N GLN A 151 -2.84 9.50 -15.73
CA GLN A 151 -2.16 9.59 -17.03
C GLN A 151 -0.69 9.15 -16.93
N GLN A 152 0.00 9.59 -15.90
CA GLN A 152 1.38 9.14 -15.63
C GLN A 152 1.45 7.64 -15.35
N GLU A 153 0.51 7.08 -14.56
CA GLU A 153 0.42 5.64 -14.33
C GLU A 153 0.18 4.84 -15.63
N ASP A 154 -0.58 5.39 -16.60
CA ASP A 154 -0.88 4.75 -17.87
C ASP A 154 0.32 4.76 -18.85
N GLU A 155 1.37 5.52 -18.56
CA GLU A 155 2.65 5.53 -19.28
C GLU A 155 3.71 4.65 -18.62
N ASP A 156 3.48 4.17 -17.40
CA ASP A 156 4.44 3.38 -16.61
C ASP A 156 4.18 1.87 -16.74
N PRO A 157 5.11 1.07 -17.32
CA PRO A 157 4.89 -0.35 -17.60
C PRO A 157 4.48 -1.20 -16.36
N PRO A 158 5.07 -1.03 -15.17
CA PRO A 158 4.59 -1.69 -13.96
C PRO A 158 3.12 -1.44 -13.64
N ASN A 159 2.68 -0.18 -13.71
CA ASN A 159 1.30 0.19 -13.43
C ASN A 159 0.32 -0.34 -14.50
N VAL A 160 0.70 -0.26 -15.78
CA VAL A 160 -0.09 -0.82 -16.88
C VAL A 160 -0.21 -2.34 -16.73
N ALA A 161 0.89 -3.04 -16.42
CA ALA A 161 0.86 -4.48 -16.17
C ALA A 161 -0.04 -4.82 -14.97
N ALA A 162 0.02 -4.04 -13.87
CA ALA A 162 -0.78 -4.27 -12.67
C ALA A 162 -2.28 -4.04 -12.92
N LYS A 163 -2.65 -2.97 -13.62
CA LYS A 163 -4.05 -2.69 -14.02
C LYS A 163 -4.60 -3.82 -14.89
N ALA A 164 -3.87 -4.22 -15.92
CA ALA A 164 -4.27 -5.29 -16.82
C ALA A 164 -4.29 -6.67 -16.13
N PHE A 165 -3.33 -6.94 -15.24
CA PHE A 165 -3.31 -8.15 -14.43
C PHE A 165 -4.55 -8.25 -13.52
N ASN A 166 -4.89 -7.18 -12.80
CA ASN A 166 -6.06 -7.18 -11.95
C ASN A 166 -7.36 -7.40 -12.74
N ALA A 167 -7.48 -6.79 -13.91
CA ALA A 167 -8.61 -7.01 -14.80
C ALA A 167 -8.69 -8.48 -15.29
N ALA A 168 -7.58 -9.05 -15.73
CA ALA A 168 -7.53 -10.45 -16.16
C ALA A 168 -7.75 -11.44 -14.99
N TYR A 169 -7.27 -11.09 -13.80
CA TYR A 169 -7.30 -11.99 -12.66
C TYR A 169 -8.65 -11.97 -11.94
N PHE A 170 -9.25 -10.80 -11.71
CA PHE A 170 -10.49 -10.64 -10.94
C PHE A 170 -11.75 -10.51 -11.82
N GLY A 171 -11.61 -10.32 -13.13
CA GLY A 171 -12.73 -10.22 -14.07
C GLY A 171 -13.71 -9.09 -13.69
N ASP A 172 -14.96 -9.45 -13.46
CA ASP A 172 -16.03 -8.50 -13.11
C ASP A 172 -16.08 -8.14 -11.62
N HIS A 173 -15.23 -8.76 -10.78
CA HIS A 173 -15.20 -8.45 -9.35
C HIS A 173 -14.63 -7.03 -9.12
N PRO A 174 -15.11 -6.25 -8.13
CA PRO A 174 -14.60 -4.89 -7.86
C PRO A 174 -13.08 -4.79 -7.63
N TYR A 175 -12.43 -5.88 -7.22
CA TYR A 175 -10.96 -5.91 -7.12
C TYR A 175 -10.23 -5.76 -8.45
N ALA A 176 -10.92 -5.92 -9.58
CA ALA A 176 -10.36 -5.65 -10.91
C ALA A 176 -10.15 -4.16 -11.17
N HIS A 177 -10.93 -3.29 -10.52
CA HIS A 177 -10.88 -1.85 -10.75
C HIS A 177 -9.55 -1.24 -10.26
N PRO A 178 -8.96 -0.29 -11.04
CA PRO A 178 -7.84 0.50 -10.54
C PRO A 178 -8.27 1.34 -9.33
N ILE A 179 -7.44 1.39 -8.29
CA ILE A 179 -7.76 2.12 -7.04
C ILE A 179 -8.00 3.61 -7.32
N ASN A 180 -7.15 4.23 -8.17
CA ASN A 180 -7.25 5.64 -8.53
C ASN A 180 -8.24 5.89 -9.68
N GLY A 181 -8.91 4.85 -10.18
CA GLY A 181 -9.81 4.93 -11.30
C GLY A 181 -9.12 5.06 -12.65
N THR A 182 -9.83 5.60 -13.60
CA THR A 182 -9.37 5.94 -14.95
C THR A 182 -9.66 7.42 -15.23
N VAL A 183 -8.98 8.02 -16.20
CA VAL A 183 -9.27 9.41 -16.63
C VAL A 183 -10.77 9.59 -16.88
N GLN A 184 -11.40 8.63 -17.57
CA GLN A 184 -12.82 8.68 -17.88
C GLN A 184 -13.70 8.55 -16.62
N SER A 185 -13.45 7.58 -15.74
CA SER A 185 -14.29 7.39 -14.55
C SER A 185 -14.19 8.58 -13.59
N VAL A 186 -12.99 9.10 -13.36
CA VAL A 186 -12.73 10.26 -12.47
C VAL A 186 -13.39 11.53 -13.01
N ALA A 187 -13.41 11.73 -14.34
CA ALA A 187 -14.07 12.88 -14.93
C ALA A 187 -15.58 12.92 -14.64
N HIS A 188 -16.23 11.76 -14.48
CA HIS A 188 -17.67 11.64 -14.26
C HIS A 188 -18.08 11.54 -12.77
N ILE A 189 -17.13 11.56 -11.83
CA ILE A 189 -17.45 11.59 -10.40
C ILE A 189 -17.94 12.98 -10.00
N SER A 190 -19.17 13.06 -9.53
CA SER A 190 -19.79 14.29 -9.09
C SER A 190 -19.59 14.56 -7.60
N ARG A 191 -19.87 15.80 -7.16
CA ARG A 191 -19.93 16.16 -5.72
C ARG A 191 -20.95 15.30 -4.96
N GLY A 192 -22.05 14.95 -5.60
CA GLY A 192 -23.07 14.06 -5.05
C GLY A 192 -22.55 12.67 -4.78
N ASP A 193 -21.73 12.14 -5.69
CA ASP A 193 -21.09 10.82 -5.53
C ASP A 193 -20.13 10.80 -4.36
N LEU A 194 -19.28 11.82 -4.21
CA LEU A 194 -18.33 11.94 -3.09
C LEU A 194 -19.08 11.96 -1.76
N ARG A 195 -20.13 12.79 -1.64
CA ARG A 195 -20.98 12.84 -0.44
C ARG A 195 -21.68 11.52 -0.16
N GLY A 196 -22.26 10.92 -1.19
CA GLY A 196 -22.93 9.63 -1.07
C GLY A 196 -21.99 8.53 -0.64
N PHE A 197 -20.77 8.49 -1.18
CA PHE A 197 -19.77 7.52 -0.77
C PHE A 197 -19.38 7.70 0.71
N ALA A 198 -19.04 8.93 1.11
CA ALA A 198 -18.71 9.25 2.50
C ALA A 198 -19.85 8.86 3.46
N GLN A 199 -21.09 9.24 3.15
CA GLN A 199 -22.25 8.91 3.97
C GLN A 199 -22.49 7.40 4.07
N ASN A 200 -22.26 6.64 2.99
CA ASN A 200 -22.57 5.21 2.94
C ASN A 200 -21.47 4.32 3.48
N HIS A 201 -20.21 4.72 3.40
CA HIS A 201 -19.07 3.85 3.71
C HIS A 201 -18.25 4.29 4.93
N TRP A 202 -18.34 5.57 5.36
CA TRP A 202 -17.67 5.97 6.59
C TRP A 202 -18.56 5.67 7.78
N VAL A 203 -18.44 4.43 8.23
CA VAL A 203 -19.29 3.85 9.25
C VAL A 203 -18.45 3.27 10.38
N ARG A 204 -19.02 3.21 11.58
CA ARG A 204 -18.30 2.80 12.79
C ARG A 204 -18.13 1.29 12.89
N ASN A 205 -19.10 0.50 12.42
CA ASN A 205 -18.97 -0.95 12.52
C ASN A 205 -17.90 -1.50 11.58
N GLY A 206 -17.02 -2.30 12.12
CA GLY A 206 -15.86 -2.83 11.40
C GLY A 206 -14.61 -1.92 11.44
N LEU A 207 -14.70 -0.77 12.13
CA LEU A 207 -13.56 0.11 12.37
C LEU A 207 -12.48 -0.59 13.19
N ARG A 208 -11.23 -0.50 12.76
CA ARG A 208 -10.05 -1.08 13.40
C ARG A 208 -9.05 0.02 13.69
N ILE A 209 -8.69 0.20 14.94
CA ILE A 209 -7.83 1.29 15.41
C ILE A 209 -6.67 0.69 16.16
N ALA A 210 -5.48 1.13 15.83
CA ALA A 210 -4.26 0.84 16.58
C ALA A 210 -3.59 2.14 16.99
N VAL A 211 -3.17 2.22 18.25
CA VAL A 211 -2.54 3.42 18.82
C VAL A 211 -1.24 3.03 19.49
N SER A 212 -0.22 3.85 19.33
CA SER A 212 1.00 3.76 20.13
C SER A 212 1.47 5.15 20.52
N GLY A 213 1.90 5.32 21.77
CA GLY A 213 2.48 6.57 22.26
C GLY A 213 2.00 7.01 23.62
N ASP A 214 2.26 8.27 23.93
CA ASP A 214 2.06 8.90 25.21
C ASP A 214 0.59 9.28 25.45
N ALA A 215 -0.23 8.28 25.75
CA ALA A 215 -1.63 8.47 26.09
C ALA A 215 -2.15 7.34 26.99
N SER A 216 -2.82 7.71 28.08
CA SER A 216 -3.52 6.73 28.93
C SER A 216 -4.77 6.17 28.27
N PRO A 217 -5.27 5.00 28.72
CA PRO A 217 -6.52 4.42 28.21
C PRO A 217 -7.72 5.37 28.31
N GLU A 218 -7.81 6.14 29.39
CA GLU A 218 -8.89 7.12 29.63
C GLU A 218 -8.81 8.26 28.61
N MET A 219 -7.61 8.79 28.37
CA MET A 219 -7.38 9.81 27.36
C MET A 219 -7.72 9.28 25.96
N LEU A 220 -7.32 8.07 25.64
CA LEU A 220 -7.61 7.44 24.33
C LEU A 220 -9.11 7.26 24.11
N LYS A 221 -9.89 6.89 25.12
CA LYS A 221 -11.37 6.80 25.01
C LYS A 221 -11.99 8.13 24.57
N VAL A 222 -11.56 9.23 25.20
CA VAL A 222 -12.05 10.57 24.88
C VAL A 222 -11.63 10.98 23.45
N LEU A 223 -10.38 10.81 23.12
CA LEU A 223 -9.82 11.19 21.80
C LEU A 223 -10.47 10.40 20.67
N ILE A 224 -10.52 9.08 20.76
CA ILE A 224 -11.13 8.20 19.76
C ILE A 224 -12.64 8.49 19.65
N GLY A 225 -13.30 8.71 20.80
CA GLY A 225 -14.72 9.13 20.83
C GLY A 225 -14.97 10.43 20.08
N SER A 226 -14.07 11.41 20.22
CA SER A 226 -14.19 12.71 19.51
C SER A 226 -14.03 12.58 18.00
N ALA A 227 -13.15 11.69 17.53
CA ALA A 227 -12.87 11.50 16.11
C ALA A 227 -13.89 10.59 15.40
N PHE A 228 -14.26 9.47 16.02
CA PHE A 228 -15.04 8.41 15.38
C PHE A 228 -16.43 8.19 15.96
N GLY A 229 -16.72 8.76 17.13
CA GLY A 229 -17.97 8.50 17.86
C GLY A 229 -19.23 8.95 17.12
N LYS A 230 -19.13 9.97 16.25
CA LYS A 230 -20.24 10.49 15.45
C LYS A 230 -20.46 9.73 14.13
N LEU A 231 -19.60 8.77 13.78
CA LEU A 231 -19.82 7.92 12.62
C LEU A 231 -21.06 7.03 12.82
N PRO A 232 -21.88 6.81 11.77
CA PRO A 232 -23.06 5.94 11.87
C PRO A 232 -22.73 4.53 12.35
N ALA A 233 -23.47 4.01 13.32
CA ALA A 233 -23.27 2.68 13.88
C ALA A 233 -23.95 1.61 13.01
N ARG A 234 -23.49 1.44 11.79
CA ARG A 234 -23.97 0.43 10.85
C ARG A 234 -22.79 -0.25 10.15
N TRP A 235 -23.02 -1.39 9.53
CA TRP A 235 -22.05 -2.08 8.69
C TRP A 235 -22.04 -1.46 7.28
N PRO A 236 -20.87 -1.45 6.61
CA PRO A 236 -20.82 -1.13 5.20
C PRO A 236 -21.52 -2.25 4.39
N PRO A 237 -21.89 -2.00 3.14
CA PRO A 237 -22.38 -3.04 2.25
C PRO A 237 -21.45 -4.25 2.19
N ALA A 238 -22.00 -5.44 1.98
CA ALA A 238 -21.20 -6.64 1.83
C ALA A 238 -20.47 -6.64 0.48
N LEU A 239 -19.18 -7.02 0.49
CA LEU A 239 -18.45 -7.25 -0.75
C LEU A 239 -18.87 -8.61 -1.34
N PRO A 240 -19.04 -8.71 -2.68
CA PRO A 240 -19.35 -9.97 -3.33
C PRO A 240 -18.23 -11.00 -3.13
N PRO A 241 -18.49 -12.30 -3.26
CA PRO A 241 -17.45 -13.31 -3.29
C PRO A 241 -16.64 -13.20 -4.59
N VAL A 242 -15.36 -13.57 -4.55
CA VAL A 242 -14.54 -13.73 -5.76
C VAL A 242 -14.82 -15.11 -6.35
N ASN A 243 -15.64 -15.16 -7.40
CA ASN A 243 -16.03 -16.42 -8.06
C ASN A 243 -15.05 -16.83 -9.17
N HIS A 244 -14.27 -15.89 -9.67
CA HIS A 244 -13.27 -16.13 -10.71
C HIS A 244 -11.94 -15.55 -10.23
N ALA A 245 -10.89 -16.35 -10.26
CA ALA A 245 -9.55 -15.94 -9.94
C ALA A 245 -8.56 -16.53 -10.94
N GLY A 246 -8.05 -15.67 -11.80
CA GLY A 246 -7.06 -15.99 -12.79
C GLY A 246 -7.63 -16.24 -14.19
N SER A 247 -6.83 -15.86 -15.18
CA SER A 247 -7.00 -16.16 -16.61
C SER A 247 -5.68 -16.75 -17.10
N PRO A 248 -5.51 -18.10 -17.01
CA PRO A 248 -4.25 -18.75 -17.34
C PRO A 248 -3.75 -18.40 -18.73
N GLY A 249 -2.45 -18.18 -18.85
CA GLY A 249 -1.81 -17.82 -20.11
C GLY A 249 -1.00 -16.55 -20.03
N VAL A 250 -0.49 -16.10 -21.17
CA VAL A 250 0.26 -14.86 -21.32
C VAL A 250 -0.58 -13.84 -22.08
N HIS A 251 -0.80 -12.71 -21.44
CA HIS A 251 -1.52 -11.56 -21.98
C HIS A 251 -0.53 -10.42 -22.19
N VAL A 252 -0.50 -9.83 -23.38
CA VAL A 252 0.42 -8.73 -23.70
C VAL A 252 -0.37 -7.45 -23.90
N VAL A 253 0.05 -6.40 -23.19
CA VAL A 253 -0.36 -5.01 -23.43
C VAL A 253 0.79 -4.32 -24.17
N PRO A 254 0.64 -4.04 -25.48
CA PRO A 254 1.73 -3.45 -26.25
C PRO A 254 2.08 -2.05 -25.76
N MET A 255 3.37 -1.85 -25.47
CA MET A 255 3.94 -0.53 -25.15
C MET A 255 5.34 -0.42 -25.77
N PRO A 256 5.70 0.73 -26.36
CA PRO A 256 7.03 0.94 -26.97
C PRO A 256 8.09 1.26 -25.91
N VAL A 257 8.37 0.30 -25.03
CA VAL A 257 9.31 0.48 -23.92
C VAL A 257 10.49 -0.49 -24.04
N PRO A 258 11.72 -0.07 -23.67
CA PRO A 258 12.91 -0.92 -23.76
C PRO A 258 12.91 -2.06 -22.73
N GLN A 259 12.25 -1.86 -21.60
CA GLN A 259 12.15 -2.83 -20.48
C GLN A 259 10.69 -3.13 -20.17
N PRO A 260 10.07 -4.13 -20.85
CA PRO A 260 8.76 -4.62 -20.49
C PRO A 260 8.74 -5.17 -19.05
N THR A 261 7.58 -4.99 -18.42
CA THR A 261 7.30 -5.54 -17.09
C THR A 261 6.29 -6.67 -17.20
N ALA A 262 6.59 -7.81 -16.58
CA ALA A 262 5.65 -8.90 -16.42
C ALA A 262 5.15 -8.98 -14.96
N ILE A 263 3.84 -9.07 -14.79
CA ILE A 263 3.19 -9.47 -13.53
C ILE A 263 2.59 -10.85 -13.74
N PHE A 264 2.83 -11.74 -12.81
CA PHE A 264 2.32 -13.11 -12.85
C PHE A 264 1.67 -13.47 -11.52
N GLY A 265 0.66 -14.33 -11.55
CA GLY A 265 0.00 -14.72 -10.31
C GLY A 265 -0.83 -15.98 -10.42
N LEU A 266 -1.16 -16.50 -9.23
CA LEU A 266 -1.98 -17.70 -8.98
C LEU A 266 -2.98 -17.40 -7.86
N PRO A 267 -4.07 -18.18 -7.77
CA PRO A 267 -4.88 -18.17 -6.55
C PRO A 267 -4.02 -18.47 -5.33
N GLY A 268 -4.01 -17.52 -4.40
CA GLY A 268 -3.38 -17.65 -3.10
C GLY A 268 -4.34 -18.22 -2.06
N ILE A 269 -4.06 -17.98 -0.79
CA ILE A 269 -4.87 -18.44 0.33
C ILE A 269 -5.28 -17.25 1.21
N LEU A 270 -6.43 -17.37 1.86
CA LEU A 270 -6.87 -16.36 2.83
C LEU A 270 -5.99 -16.38 4.07
N ARG A 271 -5.94 -15.26 4.79
CA ARG A 271 -5.18 -15.17 6.04
C ARG A 271 -5.65 -16.16 7.11
N SER A 272 -6.92 -16.55 7.07
CA SER A 272 -7.51 -17.53 7.98
C SER A 272 -7.19 -19.00 7.63
N ASP A 273 -6.57 -19.25 6.48
CA ASP A 273 -6.19 -20.61 6.10
C ASP A 273 -5.09 -21.15 7.05
N ARG A 274 -5.23 -22.38 7.50
CA ARG A 274 -4.24 -23.05 8.39
C ARG A 274 -2.84 -23.11 7.79
N ASP A 275 -2.74 -23.13 6.47
CA ASP A 275 -1.49 -23.19 5.73
C ASP A 275 -0.87 -21.80 5.50
N PHE A 276 -1.46 -20.72 6.04
CA PHE A 276 -0.97 -19.37 5.74
C PHE A 276 0.48 -19.17 6.23
N ILE A 277 0.81 -19.59 7.44
CA ILE A 277 2.17 -19.43 7.97
C ILE A 277 3.18 -20.28 7.18
N PRO A 278 2.94 -21.57 6.90
CA PRO A 278 3.76 -22.33 5.96
C PRO A 278 3.88 -21.68 4.58
N ALA A 279 2.78 -21.14 4.03
CA ALA A 279 2.80 -20.48 2.73
C ALA A 279 3.62 -19.18 2.73
N TYR A 280 3.58 -18.42 3.80
CA TYR A 280 4.39 -17.22 3.97
C TYR A 280 5.89 -17.56 3.95
N VAL A 281 6.32 -18.59 4.71
CA VAL A 281 7.71 -19.06 4.68
C VAL A 281 8.08 -19.62 3.30
N THR A 282 7.18 -20.37 2.68
CA THR A 282 7.37 -20.95 1.34
C THR A 282 7.54 -19.86 0.28
N ASN A 283 6.71 -18.82 0.32
CA ASN A 283 6.83 -17.66 -0.57
C ASN A 283 8.13 -16.91 -0.34
N TYR A 284 8.54 -16.74 0.93
CA TYR A 284 9.81 -16.08 1.26
C TYR A 284 10.99 -16.79 0.57
N ILE A 285 11.05 -18.10 0.65
CA ILE A 285 12.12 -18.92 0.01
C ILE A 285 12.04 -18.81 -1.52
N LEU A 286 10.83 -18.84 -2.10
CA LEU A 286 10.68 -18.81 -3.57
C LEU A 286 11.07 -17.45 -4.17
N GLY A 287 10.52 -16.34 -3.65
CA GLY A 287 10.70 -15.03 -4.28
C GLY A 287 10.53 -13.82 -3.35
N GLY A 288 10.01 -14.02 -2.12
CA GLY A 288 9.80 -12.93 -1.16
C GLY A 288 11.05 -12.55 -0.36
N GLY A 289 12.08 -13.38 -0.34
CA GLY A 289 13.30 -13.19 0.44
C GLY A 289 14.40 -12.34 -0.23
N GLY A 290 14.05 -11.53 -1.22
CA GLY A 290 15.01 -10.69 -1.92
C GLY A 290 16.14 -11.51 -2.55
N PHE A 291 17.40 -11.08 -2.37
CA PHE A 291 18.56 -11.72 -2.98
C PHE A 291 18.78 -13.19 -2.59
N SER A 292 18.29 -13.62 -1.44
CA SER A 292 18.41 -15.00 -0.99
C SER A 292 17.36 -15.95 -1.61
N SER A 293 16.36 -15.42 -2.29
CA SER A 293 15.26 -16.21 -2.86
C SER A 293 15.68 -16.96 -4.13
N ARG A 294 15.04 -18.10 -4.38
CA ARG A 294 15.33 -18.93 -5.56
C ARG A 294 15.13 -18.21 -6.90
N LEU A 295 14.05 -17.46 -7.02
CA LEU A 295 13.80 -16.70 -8.26
C LEU A 295 14.88 -15.67 -8.51
N MET A 296 15.37 -14.99 -7.47
CA MET A 296 16.48 -14.05 -7.62
C MET A 296 17.76 -14.76 -8.08
N GLN A 297 18.09 -15.90 -7.47
CA GLN A 297 19.24 -16.69 -7.85
C GLN A 297 19.16 -17.21 -9.29
N GLU A 298 18.00 -17.78 -9.69
CA GLU A 298 17.84 -18.39 -11.01
C GLU A 298 17.73 -17.35 -12.12
N VAL A 299 17.00 -16.24 -11.91
CA VAL A 299 16.72 -15.26 -12.96
C VAL A 299 17.80 -14.20 -13.04
N ARG A 300 18.27 -13.70 -11.87
CA ARG A 300 19.27 -12.63 -11.81
C ARG A 300 20.70 -13.17 -11.75
N GLU A 301 21.03 -13.89 -10.69
CA GLU A 301 22.45 -14.24 -10.41
C GLU A 301 23.02 -15.19 -11.46
N LYS A 302 22.30 -16.27 -11.79
CA LYS A 302 22.80 -17.27 -12.75
C LYS A 302 22.67 -16.88 -14.21
N ARG A 303 21.70 -16.01 -14.56
CA ARG A 303 21.36 -15.75 -15.98
C ARG A 303 21.40 -14.26 -16.37
N GLY A 304 21.53 -13.35 -15.44
CA GLY A 304 21.58 -11.90 -15.73
C GLY A 304 20.36 -11.36 -16.47
N LEU A 305 19.18 -12.00 -16.28
CA LEU A 305 17.98 -11.65 -17.04
C LEU A 305 17.25 -10.42 -16.49
N THR A 306 17.43 -10.09 -15.21
CA THR A 306 16.74 -8.98 -14.53
C THR A 306 17.63 -8.33 -13.49
N TYR A 307 17.31 -7.12 -13.08
CA TYR A 307 17.86 -6.50 -11.87
C TYR A 307 17.13 -6.94 -10.61
N GLY A 308 15.84 -7.35 -10.74
CA GLY A 308 15.07 -7.81 -9.60
C GLY A 308 13.80 -8.56 -10.03
N ILE A 309 13.47 -9.57 -9.23
CA ILE A 309 12.23 -10.32 -9.29
C ILE A 309 11.77 -10.56 -7.86
N SER A 310 10.48 -10.40 -7.61
CA SER A 310 9.91 -10.63 -6.29
C SER A 310 8.55 -11.31 -6.37
N THR A 311 8.15 -11.95 -5.27
CA THR A 311 6.80 -12.50 -5.11
C THR A 311 6.22 -12.14 -3.75
N SER A 312 4.89 -12.05 -3.68
CA SER A 312 4.13 -11.77 -2.48
C SER A 312 2.94 -12.73 -2.30
N LEU A 313 2.44 -12.80 -1.07
CA LEU A 313 1.15 -13.38 -0.73
C LEU A 313 0.24 -12.26 -0.25
N ASP A 314 -0.62 -11.78 -1.14
CA ASP A 314 -1.55 -10.71 -0.82
C ASP A 314 -2.86 -11.29 -0.28
N THR A 315 -3.28 -10.78 0.88
CA THR A 315 -4.53 -11.18 1.51
C THR A 315 -5.53 -10.05 1.47
N LEU A 316 -6.57 -10.23 0.66
CA LEU A 316 -7.74 -9.37 0.63
C LEU A 316 -8.86 -10.00 1.46
N ARG A 317 -9.86 -9.23 1.82
CA ARG A 317 -11.01 -9.75 2.60
C ARG A 317 -11.74 -10.90 1.91
N LYS A 318 -11.75 -10.93 0.57
CA LYS A 318 -12.48 -11.92 -0.24
C LYS A 318 -11.60 -12.82 -1.10
N ALA A 319 -10.29 -12.59 -1.14
CA ALA A 319 -9.37 -13.38 -1.94
C ALA A 319 -7.97 -13.45 -1.32
N GLY A 320 -7.29 -14.55 -1.56
CA GLY A 320 -5.84 -14.64 -1.47
C GLY A 320 -5.24 -14.60 -2.87
N LEU A 321 -4.13 -13.95 -3.03
CA LEU A 321 -3.39 -13.83 -4.28
C LEU A 321 -1.91 -14.13 -4.03
N PHE A 322 -1.34 -15.06 -4.79
CA PHE A 322 0.10 -15.14 -4.98
C PHE A 322 0.43 -14.32 -6.23
N ALA A 323 1.26 -13.31 -6.09
CA ALA A 323 1.67 -12.47 -7.20
C ALA A 323 3.19 -12.31 -7.24
N GLY A 324 3.73 -12.11 -8.43
CA GLY A 324 5.12 -11.75 -8.64
C GLY A 324 5.29 -10.77 -9.78
N GLN A 325 6.42 -10.06 -9.76
CA GLN A 325 6.76 -9.04 -10.74
C GLN A 325 8.22 -9.18 -11.17
N VAL A 326 8.46 -8.97 -12.47
CA VAL A 326 9.81 -8.91 -13.04
C VAL A 326 9.82 -7.94 -14.22
N ALA A 327 10.89 -7.12 -14.30
CA ALA A 327 11.18 -6.29 -15.48
C ALA A 327 12.47 -6.80 -16.13
N THR A 328 12.51 -6.85 -17.47
CA THR A 328 13.66 -7.30 -18.23
C THR A 328 13.68 -6.71 -19.64
N ARG A 329 14.77 -6.91 -20.37
CA ARG A 329 14.85 -6.49 -21.79
C ARG A 329 13.81 -7.23 -22.63
N ALA A 330 13.26 -6.58 -23.66
CA ALA A 330 12.25 -7.16 -24.55
C ALA A 330 12.68 -8.51 -25.16
N ALA A 331 13.93 -8.64 -25.57
CA ALA A 331 14.50 -9.89 -26.10
C ALA A 331 14.60 -11.02 -25.06
N ALA A 332 14.72 -10.70 -23.78
CA ALA A 332 14.88 -11.67 -22.71
C ALA A 332 13.57 -12.08 -22.04
N MET A 333 12.46 -11.36 -22.29
CA MET A 333 11.20 -11.56 -21.56
C MET A 333 10.66 -12.99 -21.65
N ARG A 334 10.72 -13.63 -22.81
CA ARG A 334 10.27 -15.03 -22.97
C ARG A 334 11.09 -16.00 -22.15
N GLN A 335 12.41 -15.86 -22.22
CA GLN A 335 13.34 -16.69 -21.42
C GLN A 335 13.09 -16.46 -19.92
N THR A 336 12.88 -15.23 -19.52
CA THR A 336 12.58 -14.89 -18.11
C THR A 336 11.31 -15.58 -17.63
N VAL A 337 10.22 -15.51 -18.40
CA VAL A 337 8.96 -16.19 -18.08
C VAL A 337 9.13 -17.71 -18.02
N ALA A 338 9.90 -18.29 -18.94
CA ALA A 338 10.19 -19.74 -18.92
C ALA A 338 10.95 -20.13 -17.64
N VAL A 339 12.03 -19.41 -17.31
CA VAL A 339 12.82 -19.66 -16.07
C VAL A 339 11.97 -19.51 -14.81
N VAL A 340 11.06 -18.52 -14.74
CA VAL A 340 10.12 -18.37 -13.61
C VAL A 340 9.24 -19.63 -13.49
N ARG A 341 8.64 -20.09 -14.59
CA ARG A 341 7.80 -21.30 -14.59
C ARG A 341 8.57 -22.54 -14.18
N ASP A 342 9.76 -22.76 -14.73
CA ASP A 342 10.60 -23.92 -14.43
C ASP A 342 11.05 -23.92 -12.97
N THR A 343 11.45 -22.74 -12.44
CA THR A 343 11.83 -22.59 -11.03
C THR A 343 10.66 -22.90 -10.12
N MET A 344 9.46 -22.38 -10.42
CA MET A 344 8.25 -22.67 -9.64
C MET A 344 7.87 -24.15 -9.69
N LYS A 345 8.00 -24.79 -10.86
CA LYS A 345 7.74 -26.22 -11.04
C LYS A 345 8.69 -27.05 -10.20
N ALA A 346 9.99 -26.83 -10.35
CA ALA A 346 11.02 -27.51 -9.58
C ALA A 346 10.83 -27.33 -8.07
N PHE A 347 10.42 -26.13 -7.64
CA PHE A 347 10.15 -25.86 -6.23
C PHE A 347 8.90 -26.58 -5.73
N ALA A 348 7.85 -26.67 -6.52
CA ALA A 348 6.64 -27.43 -6.17
C ALA A 348 6.91 -28.93 -6.06
N GLU A 349 7.79 -29.48 -6.90
CA GLU A 349 8.17 -30.91 -6.90
C GLU A 349 9.11 -31.25 -5.74
N ASN A 350 10.16 -30.47 -5.54
CA ASN A 350 11.27 -30.79 -4.64
C ASN A 350 11.14 -30.16 -3.24
N GLY A 351 10.46 -29.00 -3.13
CA GLY A 351 10.39 -28.20 -1.90
C GLY A 351 11.68 -27.39 -1.67
N ALA A 352 11.88 -26.97 -0.42
CA ALA A 352 13.08 -26.26 0.03
C ALA A 352 14.13 -27.23 0.56
N THR A 353 15.37 -26.79 0.63
CA THR A 353 16.45 -27.44 1.38
C THR A 353 16.39 -27.05 2.87
N ASP A 354 17.04 -27.85 3.73
CA ASP A 354 17.17 -27.55 5.16
C ASP A 354 17.78 -26.16 5.40
N LYS A 355 18.81 -25.83 4.61
CA LYS A 355 19.49 -24.53 4.70
C LYS A 355 18.56 -23.37 4.33
N GLU A 356 17.82 -23.45 3.24
CA GLU A 356 16.88 -22.40 2.83
C GLU A 356 15.79 -22.19 3.88
N LEU A 357 15.28 -23.26 4.47
CA LEU A 357 14.27 -23.16 5.53
C LEU A 357 14.84 -22.52 6.81
N ALA A 358 16.06 -22.92 7.21
CA ALA A 358 16.73 -22.39 8.39
C ALA A 358 17.04 -20.89 8.20
N ASP A 359 17.60 -20.50 7.06
CA ASP A 359 17.91 -19.11 6.73
C ASP A 359 16.65 -18.25 6.69
N ALA A 360 15.57 -18.75 6.06
CA ALA A 360 14.30 -18.06 6.01
C ALA A 360 13.71 -17.82 7.40
N LYS A 361 13.68 -18.83 8.26
CA LYS A 361 13.20 -18.69 9.66
C LYS A 361 14.04 -17.68 10.42
N THR A 362 15.36 -17.76 10.33
CA THR A 362 16.28 -16.84 11.01
C THR A 362 16.01 -15.40 10.61
N TYR A 363 15.89 -15.12 9.32
CA TYR A 363 15.62 -13.78 8.83
C TYR A 363 14.22 -13.29 9.22
N ILE A 364 13.18 -14.08 8.94
CA ILE A 364 11.79 -13.71 9.19
C ILE A 364 11.53 -13.43 10.67
N THR A 365 12.13 -14.22 11.58
CA THR A 365 11.98 -14.01 13.02
C THR A 365 12.88 -12.90 13.56
N GLY A 366 14.11 -12.82 13.05
CA GLY A 366 15.09 -11.83 13.49
C GLY A 366 14.79 -10.40 13.04
N SER A 367 14.21 -10.22 11.84
CA SER A 367 13.83 -8.90 11.34
C SER A 367 12.52 -8.36 11.91
N PHE A 368 11.68 -9.21 12.48
CA PHE A 368 10.34 -8.84 12.96
C PHE A 368 10.33 -7.71 14.00
N PRO A 369 11.23 -7.66 15.00
CA PRO A 369 11.27 -6.54 15.96
C PRO A 369 11.49 -5.18 15.31
N MET A 370 12.13 -5.11 14.14
CA MET A 370 12.37 -3.84 13.44
C MET A 370 11.08 -3.13 13.02
N ALA A 371 9.99 -3.89 12.79
CA ALA A 371 8.67 -3.32 12.47
C ALA A 371 8.07 -2.50 13.63
N PHE A 372 8.62 -2.64 14.83
CA PHE A 372 8.15 -2.00 16.06
C PHE A 372 9.13 -0.94 16.60
N SER A 373 10.02 -0.43 15.78
CA SER A 373 11.06 0.53 16.17
C SER A 373 10.55 1.96 16.41
N SER A 374 9.28 2.23 16.14
CA SER A 374 8.67 3.54 16.35
C SER A 374 7.17 3.42 16.63
N ASN A 375 6.58 4.44 17.28
CA ASN A 375 5.14 4.48 17.54
C ASN A 375 4.31 4.36 16.26
N VAL A 376 4.75 4.96 15.17
CA VAL A 376 4.10 4.83 13.85
C VAL A 376 4.20 3.38 13.34
N GLY A 377 5.37 2.76 13.44
CA GLY A 377 5.57 1.35 13.06
C GLY A 377 4.68 0.40 13.87
N ILE A 378 4.65 0.60 15.21
CA ILE A 378 3.80 -0.18 16.13
C ILE A 378 2.32 -0.06 15.74
N ALA A 379 1.82 1.17 15.56
CA ALA A 379 0.42 1.40 15.18
C ALA A 379 0.09 0.78 13.81
N ASN A 380 0.95 0.95 12.81
CA ASN A 380 0.77 0.38 11.48
C ASN A 380 0.75 -1.15 11.53
N GLN A 381 1.69 -1.77 12.22
CA GLN A 381 1.80 -3.22 12.30
C GLN A 381 0.60 -3.84 13.04
N MET A 382 0.19 -3.27 14.16
CA MET A 382 -1.01 -3.69 14.87
C MET A 382 -2.26 -3.57 14.00
N ASN A 383 -2.42 -2.44 13.29
CA ASN A 383 -3.56 -2.25 12.39
C ASN A 383 -3.55 -3.24 11.22
N SER A 384 -2.39 -3.57 10.68
CA SER A 384 -2.28 -4.59 9.62
C SER A 384 -2.79 -5.95 10.10
N PHE A 385 -2.45 -6.35 11.32
CA PHE A 385 -2.94 -7.59 11.92
C PHE A 385 -4.46 -7.57 12.18
N GLN A 386 -4.98 -6.45 12.67
CA GLN A 386 -6.42 -6.27 12.86
C GLN A 386 -7.19 -6.40 11.54
N ARG A 387 -6.68 -5.81 10.45
CA ARG A 387 -7.34 -5.84 9.13
C ARG A 387 -7.50 -7.24 8.57
N VAL A 388 -6.57 -8.13 8.86
CA VAL A 388 -6.61 -9.53 8.42
C VAL A 388 -7.18 -10.48 9.49
N GLY A 389 -7.76 -9.94 10.58
CA GLY A 389 -8.49 -10.70 11.60
C GLY A 389 -7.62 -11.50 12.56
N LEU A 390 -6.36 -11.13 12.74
CA LEU A 390 -5.50 -11.78 13.71
C LEU A 390 -5.85 -11.41 15.15
N PRO A 391 -5.64 -12.30 16.12
CA PRO A 391 -5.86 -12.01 17.53
C PRO A 391 -4.73 -11.13 18.08
N ILE A 392 -5.00 -10.44 19.18
CA ILE A 392 -4.07 -9.48 19.80
C ILE A 392 -2.74 -10.13 20.25
N ASP A 393 -2.79 -11.39 20.64
CA ASP A 393 -1.64 -12.17 21.10
C ASP A 393 -0.78 -12.73 19.96
N TYR A 394 -1.18 -12.46 18.69
CA TYR A 394 -0.42 -12.94 17.51
C TYR A 394 1.02 -12.44 17.50
N ILE A 395 1.27 -11.20 17.95
CA ILE A 395 2.63 -10.62 18.01
C ILE A 395 3.55 -11.52 18.82
N ALA A 396 3.11 -11.95 20.01
CA ALA A 396 3.87 -12.82 20.87
C ALA A 396 4.05 -14.25 20.33
N LYS A 397 3.05 -14.76 19.59
CA LYS A 397 3.03 -16.14 19.08
C LYS A 397 3.70 -16.31 17.72
N ARG A 398 3.83 -15.23 16.94
CA ARG A 398 4.24 -15.29 15.53
C ARG A 398 5.56 -16.04 15.30
N ASN A 399 6.59 -15.70 16.06
CA ASN A 399 7.91 -16.32 15.86
C ASN A 399 7.90 -17.81 16.16
N ALA A 400 7.16 -18.25 17.18
CA ALA A 400 6.96 -19.68 17.46
C ALA A 400 6.25 -20.38 16.30
N LEU A 401 5.21 -19.77 15.71
CA LEU A 401 4.51 -20.30 14.54
C LEU A 401 5.44 -20.43 13.32
N ILE A 402 6.29 -19.43 13.06
CA ILE A 402 7.29 -19.50 11.98
C ILE A 402 8.30 -20.62 12.22
N ASN A 403 8.83 -20.73 13.44
CA ASN A 403 9.80 -21.75 13.79
C ASN A 403 9.26 -23.19 13.74
N ALA A 404 7.95 -23.36 13.92
CA ALA A 404 7.28 -24.65 13.83
C ALA A 404 7.13 -25.18 12.39
N VAL A 405 7.31 -24.34 11.36
CA VAL A 405 7.17 -24.77 9.95
C VAL A 405 8.23 -25.82 9.61
N SER A 406 7.82 -26.98 9.09
CA SER A 406 8.70 -28.07 8.66
C SER A 406 8.97 -28.05 7.14
N LEU A 407 9.98 -28.80 6.68
CA LEU A 407 10.22 -29.00 5.24
C LEU A 407 9.03 -29.68 4.57
N ASN A 408 8.35 -30.60 5.27
CA ASN A 408 7.14 -31.24 4.76
C ASN A 408 6.00 -30.24 4.55
N ASP A 409 5.88 -29.24 5.45
CA ASP A 409 4.89 -28.17 5.27
C ASP A 409 5.22 -27.31 4.06
N VAL A 410 6.49 -26.90 3.89
CA VAL A 410 6.94 -26.15 2.72
C VAL A 410 6.65 -26.92 1.43
N LYS A 411 7.01 -28.21 1.36
CA LYS A 411 6.80 -29.04 0.19
C LYS A 411 5.30 -29.23 -0.12
N ARG A 412 4.50 -29.49 0.90
CA ARG A 412 3.05 -29.65 0.79
C ARG A 412 2.38 -28.39 0.25
N VAL A 413 2.74 -27.24 0.82
CA VAL A 413 2.20 -25.94 0.43
C VAL A 413 2.68 -25.52 -0.97
N ALA A 414 3.95 -25.74 -1.29
CA ALA A 414 4.48 -25.48 -2.63
C ALA A 414 3.68 -26.25 -3.71
N ARG A 415 3.41 -27.54 -3.48
CA ARG A 415 2.56 -28.36 -4.39
C ARG A 415 1.11 -27.88 -4.46
N ARG A 416 0.56 -27.36 -3.36
CA ARG A 416 -0.80 -26.82 -3.31
C ARG A 416 -0.94 -25.55 -4.11
N LEU A 417 -0.01 -24.60 -3.94
CA LEU A 417 -0.13 -23.23 -4.44
C LEU A 417 0.54 -23.03 -5.80
N PHE A 418 1.72 -23.58 -6.02
CA PHE A 418 2.49 -23.28 -7.22
C PHE A 418 2.17 -24.23 -8.35
N LYS A 419 1.27 -23.81 -9.22
CA LYS A 419 0.83 -24.52 -10.42
C LYS A 419 1.19 -23.70 -11.67
N PRO A 420 2.44 -23.81 -12.18
CA PRO A 420 2.95 -22.92 -13.24
C PRO A 420 2.10 -22.89 -14.50
N ASP A 421 1.41 -23.99 -14.82
CA ASP A 421 0.52 -24.08 -16.00
C ASP A 421 -0.76 -23.23 -15.85
N LYS A 422 -1.10 -22.87 -14.59
CA LYS A 422 -2.26 -22.04 -14.27
C LYS A 422 -1.92 -20.55 -14.06
N LEU A 423 -0.66 -20.16 -14.28
CA LEU A 423 -0.25 -18.77 -14.12
C LEU A 423 -1.01 -17.85 -15.09
N THR A 424 -1.62 -16.82 -14.54
CA THR A 424 -1.99 -15.61 -15.26
C THR A 424 -0.76 -14.73 -15.35
N ILE A 425 -0.31 -14.42 -16.55
CA ILE A 425 0.87 -13.57 -16.79
C ILE A 425 0.44 -12.41 -17.65
N VAL A 426 0.71 -11.20 -17.21
CA VAL A 426 0.46 -9.98 -18.01
C VAL A 426 1.79 -9.28 -18.23
N ILE A 427 2.08 -8.96 -19.49
CA ILE A 427 3.30 -8.25 -19.89
C ILE A 427 2.89 -6.91 -20.50
N ALA A 428 3.34 -5.81 -19.89
CA ALA A 428 3.26 -4.49 -20.49
C ALA A 428 4.57 -4.17 -21.18
N GLY A 429 4.52 -4.07 -22.51
CA GLY A 429 5.69 -3.85 -23.35
C GLY A 429 5.73 -4.71 -24.60
N THR A 430 6.83 -4.60 -25.34
CA THR A 430 7.10 -5.42 -26.53
C THR A 430 7.79 -6.71 -26.15
N VAL A 431 7.34 -7.84 -26.69
CA VAL A 431 7.97 -9.16 -26.53
C VAL A 431 8.50 -9.60 -27.88
N GLN A 432 9.82 -9.77 -28.03
CA GLN A 432 10.44 -10.22 -29.26
C GLN A 432 10.34 -11.75 -29.42
N GLY A 433 10.20 -12.22 -30.67
CA GLY A 433 10.10 -13.65 -31.04
C GLY A 433 8.69 -14.08 -31.41
N ALA A 434 8.49 -15.34 -31.91
CA ALA A 434 7.24 -15.85 -32.47
C ALA A 434 5.98 -15.58 -31.60
N PRO A 435 4.76 -15.57 -32.17
CA PRO A 435 3.57 -15.13 -31.46
C PRO A 435 3.37 -15.91 -30.16
N VAL A 436 3.35 -15.20 -29.05
CA VAL A 436 2.73 -15.70 -27.83
C VAL A 436 1.26 -15.83 -28.16
N ALA A 437 0.60 -16.95 -27.83
CA ALA A 437 -0.84 -17.08 -27.95
C ALA A 437 -1.47 -15.95 -27.10
N THR A 438 -1.70 -14.83 -27.72
CA THR A 438 -2.27 -13.64 -27.10
C THR A 438 -3.77 -13.77 -27.18
N LYS A 439 -4.41 -14.02 -26.05
CA LYS A 439 -5.82 -13.72 -25.91
C LYS A 439 -5.89 -12.19 -25.73
N PRO A 440 -6.45 -11.42 -26.66
CA PRO A 440 -6.58 -9.99 -26.46
C PRO A 440 -7.40 -9.74 -25.20
N LEU A 441 -6.83 -9.10 -24.21
CA LEU A 441 -7.63 -8.41 -23.20
C LEU A 441 -8.41 -7.35 -23.96
N ALA A 442 -9.73 -7.29 -23.75
CA ALA A 442 -10.55 -6.24 -24.32
C ALA A 442 -9.99 -4.89 -23.83
N ALA A 443 -9.09 -4.33 -24.63
CA ALA A 443 -8.54 -3.02 -24.39
C ALA A 443 -9.71 -2.04 -24.48
N GLY A 444 -9.97 -1.32 -23.38
CA GLY A 444 -10.76 -0.11 -23.49
C GLY A 444 -10.15 0.72 -24.62
N LYS A 445 -10.99 1.16 -25.56
CA LYS A 445 -10.58 1.97 -26.70
C LYS A 445 -9.56 3.02 -26.25
N PRO A 446 -8.38 3.16 -26.88
CA PRO A 446 -7.45 4.22 -26.52
C PRO A 446 -8.17 5.57 -26.60
N PRO A 447 -7.91 6.49 -25.67
CA PRO A 447 -8.52 7.81 -25.73
C PRO A 447 -8.14 8.47 -27.06
N THR A 448 -9.15 8.91 -27.79
CA THR A 448 -8.94 9.79 -28.95
C THR A 448 -8.14 11.01 -28.43
N PRO A 449 -7.05 11.40 -29.11
CA PRO A 449 -6.29 12.58 -28.68
C PRO A 449 -7.24 13.76 -28.54
N ALA A 450 -7.24 14.39 -27.36
CA ALA A 450 -8.00 15.59 -27.14
C ALA A 450 -7.56 16.64 -28.15
N GLN A 451 -8.50 17.22 -28.90
CA GLN A 451 -8.21 18.37 -29.75
C GLN A 451 -7.62 19.48 -28.88
N PRO A 452 -6.53 20.10 -29.31
CA PRO A 452 -5.98 21.23 -28.57
C PRO A 452 -7.04 22.31 -28.43
N PRO A 453 -7.10 23.01 -27.29
CA PRO A 453 -8.06 24.09 -27.11
C PRO A 453 -7.91 25.16 -28.19
N PRO A 454 -9.01 25.78 -28.66
CA PRO A 454 -8.94 26.81 -29.68
C PRO A 454 -8.04 27.95 -29.20
N LYS A 455 -7.11 28.38 -30.05
CA LYS A 455 -6.24 29.54 -29.78
C LYS A 455 -7.10 30.75 -29.41
N PRO A 456 -6.74 31.49 -28.34
CA PRO A 456 -7.45 32.73 -28.03
C PRO A 456 -7.34 33.71 -29.17
N SER A 457 -8.48 34.32 -29.53
CA SER A 457 -8.57 35.34 -30.56
C SER A 457 -7.70 36.56 -30.16
N PRO A 458 -7.01 37.21 -31.11
CA PRO A 458 -6.17 38.36 -30.80
C PRO A 458 -7.03 39.51 -30.26
N PRO A 459 -6.51 40.28 -29.27
CA PRO A 459 -7.23 41.41 -28.73
C PRO A 459 -7.38 42.53 -29.79
N LYS A 460 -8.57 43.10 -29.87
CA LYS A 460 -8.85 44.25 -30.71
C LYS A 460 -7.97 45.44 -30.26
N THR A 461 -7.26 46.03 -31.23
CA THR A 461 -6.41 47.21 -31.07
C THR A 461 -7.20 48.40 -30.52
N GLY A 462 -6.86 48.80 -29.32
CA GLY A 462 -7.27 50.07 -28.74
C GLY A 462 -6.06 51.01 -28.67
N THR A 463 -6.29 52.27 -28.94
CA THR A 463 -5.40 53.42 -29.12
C THR A 463 -4.34 53.62 -28.00
N PRO A 464 -3.14 54.13 -28.31
CA PRO A 464 -2.03 54.20 -27.36
C PRO A 464 -2.14 55.36 -26.37
N GLY A 465 -2.00 55.07 -25.08
CA GLY A 465 -1.81 56.08 -24.01
C GLY A 465 -0.32 56.17 -23.61
N PRO A 466 0.13 57.24 -22.93
CA PRO A 466 1.53 57.64 -22.86
C PRO A 466 2.38 56.80 -21.90
N LYS A 467 3.67 56.65 -22.29
CA LYS A 467 4.73 55.94 -21.55
C LYS A 467 5.07 56.59 -20.20
N PRO A 468 5.30 55.80 -19.15
CA PRO A 468 6.08 56.22 -17.98
C PRO A 468 7.58 55.85 -18.11
N PRO A 469 8.47 56.44 -17.32
CA PRO A 469 9.91 56.49 -17.57
C PRO A 469 10.66 55.20 -17.08
N VAL A 470 11.77 54.99 -17.75
CA VAL A 470 12.73 53.89 -17.56
C VAL A 470 13.48 54.05 -16.23
N ALA A 471 13.48 53.02 -15.42
CA ALA A 471 14.43 52.82 -14.31
C ALA A 471 15.31 51.61 -14.59
N SER A 472 16.60 51.88 -14.70
CA SER A 472 17.69 50.87 -14.84
C SER A 472 17.93 50.15 -13.54
N THR A 473 17.93 48.83 -13.54
CA THR A 473 18.53 48.03 -12.46
C THR A 473 19.29 46.83 -13.01
N THR A 474 20.48 46.73 -12.54
CA THR A 474 21.59 45.86 -12.85
C THR A 474 21.28 44.38 -12.56
N ALA A 475 21.68 43.51 -13.48
CA ALA A 475 21.57 42.05 -13.35
C ALA A 475 22.52 41.48 -12.31
N ALA A 476 22.02 40.66 -11.40
CA ALA A 476 22.80 39.76 -10.56
C ALA A 476 22.53 38.31 -10.98
N LYS A 477 23.61 37.53 -11.24
CA LYS A 477 23.61 36.12 -11.62
C LYS A 477 23.10 35.23 -10.48
N PRO A 478 22.30 34.18 -10.76
CA PRO A 478 21.96 33.18 -9.75
C PRO A 478 23.10 32.20 -9.54
N LYS A 479 23.37 31.88 -8.28
CA LYS A 479 24.27 30.82 -7.84
C LYS A 479 23.59 29.45 -8.04
N GLU A 480 24.37 28.54 -8.59
CA GLU A 480 24.12 27.10 -8.75
C GLU A 480 23.95 26.44 -7.38
N GLN A 481 22.77 25.85 -7.11
CA GLN A 481 22.55 24.99 -5.93
C GLN A 481 22.69 23.53 -6.31
N ALA A 482 23.57 22.86 -5.58
CA ALA A 482 23.93 21.47 -5.69
C ALA A 482 22.70 20.53 -5.48
N ARG A 483 22.60 19.53 -6.35
CA ARG A 483 21.64 18.42 -6.25
C ARG A 483 21.98 17.53 -5.06
N SER A 484 21.01 17.32 -4.19
CA SER A 484 21.04 16.29 -3.14
C SER A 484 20.64 14.93 -3.73
N PRO A 485 21.22 13.81 -3.30
CA PRO A 485 20.96 12.50 -3.90
C PRO A 485 19.59 11.95 -3.49
N ALA A 486 18.98 11.22 -4.43
CA ALA A 486 17.70 10.56 -4.30
C ALA A 486 17.67 9.58 -3.10
N ALA A 487 16.64 9.68 -2.31
CA ALA A 487 16.33 8.74 -1.24
C ALA A 487 15.91 7.39 -1.82
N ALA A 488 16.53 6.33 -1.30
CA ALA A 488 16.22 4.95 -1.62
C ALA A 488 14.78 4.60 -1.23
N ALA A 489 14.10 3.82 -2.08
CA ALA A 489 12.77 3.29 -1.84
C ALA A 489 12.74 2.38 -0.59
N PRO A 490 11.66 2.41 0.21
CA PRO A 490 11.53 1.53 1.36
C PRO A 490 11.30 0.07 0.92
N PRO A 491 11.74 -0.92 1.72
CA PRO A 491 11.53 -2.33 1.42
C PRO A 491 10.04 -2.72 1.50
N PRO A 492 9.61 -3.76 0.76
CA PRO A 492 8.22 -4.21 0.78
C PRO A 492 7.85 -4.75 2.16
N HIS A 493 6.74 -4.28 2.69
CA HIS A 493 6.18 -4.73 3.95
C HIS A 493 5.61 -6.15 3.84
N PRO A 494 5.78 -6.98 4.88
CA PRO A 494 5.12 -8.28 5.00
C PRO A 494 3.62 -8.18 5.28
#